data_6dcf63883a9ca51863d6824bb64ccd5a
#
_entry.id   6dcf63883a9ca51863d6824bb64ccd5a
#
_cell.length_a   1.000
_cell.length_b   1.000
_cell.length_c   1.000
_cell.angle_alpha   90.00
_cell.angle_beta   90.00
_cell.angle_gamma   90.00
#
_symmetry.space_group_name_H-M   'P 1'
#
loop_
_entity.id
_entity.type
_entity.pdbx_description
1 polymer ?
#
loop_
_entity_poly.entity_id
_entity_poly.type
_entity_poly.pdbx_seq_one_letter_code
_entity_poly.pdbx_strand_id
1 'polypeptide(L)'
;MTKQNRTLGAFEKTFWLLDQIDSKDFALAAEVEGKEPVATWQLAIKQVQQRHPNLSVRITMDEFKRPVTEHIDSVDIPLRILNVNDDFRWEQEVERELAIRFDTQQGPLLRVVLIQKPNDTVLILVANHTLADGSSLNFLFRDILAAATGQKLEVLAPQKSTDTTLGLPDDTVVTNTESEGYIFKRIPSVFPRVDSIRFSAENTLSILERSRLEKTTVHGAICAAVVLAGRKLRNEWAGKKLELISPVCTRKALKLDDNFGLNITTHPVYFEPELNPYFWDIARLAKTGLSGTDTVEHVQNYIGFFRKLTFNSVDIQQMIDILKEAFNHDIMVTNLVRVKYDTKFGQLKLKSVYGPMVRSGKGKEQTIGAISSNGQLCLTNTSDNPIPGILKEMENILAKACSEHVESIA
;
A
#
# COMPACT_ATOMS: atom_id res chain seq x y z
N MET A 1 -20.04 19.02 14.93
CA MET A 1 -18.57 18.85 15.10
C MET A 1 -17.90 19.93 14.30
N THR A 2 -17.04 20.71 14.90
CA THR A 2 -16.27 21.76 14.20
C THR A 2 -15.36 21.08 13.16
N LYS A 3 -15.53 21.45 11.90
CA LYS A 3 -14.68 21.04 10.78
C LYS A 3 -13.29 21.64 11.03
N GLN A 4 -12.39 20.83 11.59
CA GLN A 4 -11.08 21.31 11.96
C GLN A 4 -10.09 20.91 10.87
N ASN A 5 -9.57 21.91 10.15
CA ASN A 5 -8.41 21.74 9.30
C ASN A 5 -7.24 21.29 10.17
N ARG A 6 -6.47 20.31 9.72
CA ARG A 6 -5.24 19.89 10.39
C ARG A 6 -4.05 19.93 9.45
N THR A 7 -2.90 20.30 9.96
CA THR A 7 -1.63 20.19 9.24
C THR A 7 -1.33 18.73 8.91
N LEU A 8 -0.64 18.49 7.80
CA LEU A 8 -0.11 17.15 7.51
C LEU A 8 0.99 16.82 8.51
N GLY A 9 1.00 15.57 9.00
CA GLY A 9 2.14 15.03 9.72
C GLY A 9 3.36 14.92 8.80
N ALA A 10 4.56 14.77 9.37
CA ALA A 10 5.81 14.77 8.62
C ALA A 10 5.84 13.71 7.51
N PHE A 11 5.33 12.53 7.78
CA PHE A 11 5.31 11.45 6.80
C PHE A 11 4.20 11.64 5.75
N GLU A 12 3.04 12.16 6.13
CA GLU A 12 2.00 12.60 5.19
C GLU A 12 2.53 13.71 4.26
N LYS A 13 3.23 14.70 4.82
CA LYS A 13 3.87 15.78 4.05
C LYS A 13 4.94 15.24 3.08
N THR A 14 5.67 14.22 3.48
CA THR A 14 6.63 13.52 2.61
C THR A 14 5.94 12.94 1.36
N PHE A 15 4.86 12.18 1.53
CA PHE A 15 4.11 11.64 0.40
C PHE A 15 3.49 12.72 -0.46
N TRP A 16 2.93 13.77 0.16
CA TRP A 16 2.38 14.91 -0.56
C TRP A 16 3.44 15.61 -1.42
N LEU A 17 4.66 15.83 -0.90
CA LEU A 17 5.76 16.42 -1.65
C LEU A 17 6.19 15.56 -2.84
N LEU A 18 6.35 14.26 -2.62
CA LEU A 18 6.71 13.32 -3.69
C LEU A 18 5.62 13.24 -4.75
N ASP A 19 4.35 13.29 -4.35
CA ASP A 19 3.19 13.27 -5.25
C ASP A 19 3.12 14.49 -6.17
N GLN A 20 3.68 15.65 -5.76
CA GLN A 20 3.73 16.81 -6.63
C GLN A 20 4.57 16.55 -7.91
N ILE A 21 5.51 15.61 -7.86
CA ILE A 21 6.41 15.29 -8.96
C ILE A 21 5.95 14.06 -9.70
N ASP A 22 5.70 12.97 -8.96
CA ASP A 22 5.26 11.70 -9.49
C ASP A 22 4.17 11.11 -8.60
N SER A 23 3.09 10.60 -9.23
CA SER A 23 1.92 10.07 -8.52
C SER A 23 2.32 9.06 -7.44
N LYS A 24 1.83 9.28 -6.23
CA LYS A 24 1.95 8.37 -5.09
C LYS A 24 0.60 7.72 -4.79
N ASP A 25 -0.06 7.28 -5.84
CA ASP A 25 -1.32 6.55 -5.75
C ASP A 25 -1.06 5.06 -5.66
N PHE A 26 -1.97 4.36 -5.01
CA PHE A 26 -1.91 2.92 -4.88
C PHE A 26 -3.30 2.31 -4.91
N ALA A 27 -3.39 1.02 -5.21
CA ALA A 27 -4.64 0.32 -5.35
C ALA A 27 -4.65 -1.02 -4.61
N LEU A 28 -5.86 -1.44 -4.21
CA LEU A 28 -6.20 -2.81 -3.89
C LEU A 28 -7.39 -3.25 -4.75
N ALA A 29 -7.44 -4.54 -5.09
CA ALA A 29 -8.59 -5.14 -5.76
C ALA A 29 -9.16 -6.28 -4.91
N ALA A 30 -10.49 -6.42 -4.89
CA ALA A 30 -11.19 -7.49 -4.20
C ALA A 30 -12.14 -8.22 -5.16
N GLU A 31 -12.00 -9.53 -5.27
CA GLU A 31 -12.96 -10.40 -5.95
C GLU A 31 -14.04 -10.83 -4.95
N VAL A 32 -15.29 -10.61 -5.32
CA VAL A 32 -16.49 -10.88 -4.51
C VAL A 32 -17.41 -11.79 -5.29
N GLU A 33 -17.75 -12.94 -4.71
CA GLU A 33 -18.82 -13.81 -5.19
C GLU A 33 -20.17 -13.17 -4.86
N GLY A 34 -21.05 -13.09 -5.85
CA GLY A 34 -22.36 -12.45 -5.73
C GLY A 34 -22.41 -11.05 -6.36
N LYS A 35 -23.63 -10.58 -6.51
CA LYS A 35 -23.96 -9.31 -7.16
C LYS A 35 -24.99 -8.54 -6.35
N GLU A 36 -24.81 -7.24 -6.34
CA GLU A 36 -25.80 -6.29 -5.86
C GLU A 36 -26.15 -5.28 -6.98
N PRO A 37 -27.33 -4.68 -6.96
CA PRO A 37 -27.63 -3.56 -7.83
C PRO A 37 -26.63 -2.43 -7.66
N VAL A 38 -26.33 -1.69 -8.73
CA VAL A 38 -25.43 -0.54 -8.70
C VAL A 38 -25.81 0.46 -7.61
N ALA A 39 -27.11 0.72 -7.43
CA ALA A 39 -27.60 1.63 -6.40
C ALA A 39 -27.23 1.18 -4.97
N THR A 40 -27.18 -0.13 -4.71
CA THR A 40 -26.74 -0.67 -3.43
C THR A 40 -25.26 -0.36 -3.18
N TRP A 41 -24.42 -0.55 -4.19
CA TRP A 41 -22.98 -0.21 -4.09
C TRP A 41 -22.74 1.29 -3.89
N GLN A 42 -23.50 2.15 -4.62
CA GLN A 42 -23.43 3.59 -4.46
C GLN A 42 -23.79 4.02 -3.03
N LEU A 43 -24.88 3.44 -2.48
CA LEU A 43 -25.28 3.72 -1.11
C LEU A 43 -24.24 3.22 -0.08
N ALA A 44 -23.70 2.03 -0.30
CA ALA A 44 -22.66 1.46 0.57
C ALA A 44 -21.40 2.33 0.60
N ILE A 45 -20.92 2.78 -0.56
CA ILE A 45 -19.75 3.66 -0.66
C ILE A 45 -20.01 4.99 0.07
N LYS A 46 -21.22 5.55 -0.08
CA LYS A 46 -21.62 6.77 0.64
C LYS A 46 -21.65 6.57 2.15
N GLN A 47 -22.14 5.45 2.65
CA GLN A 47 -22.12 5.12 4.07
C GLN A 47 -20.69 4.96 4.60
N VAL A 48 -19.80 4.34 3.81
CA VAL A 48 -18.38 4.20 4.15
C VAL A 48 -17.69 5.57 4.17
N GLN A 49 -18.01 6.45 3.23
CA GLN A 49 -17.49 7.83 3.25
C GLN A 49 -17.93 8.58 4.51
N GLN A 50 -19.18 8.40 4.94
CA GLN A 50 -19.68 8.99 6.20
C GLN A 50 -19.02 8.38 7.43
N ARG A 51 -18.73 7.07 7.41
CA ARG A 51 -18.04 6.38 8.50
C ARG A 51 -16.63 6.91 8.72
N HIS A 52 -15.88 7.20 7.65
CA HIS A 52 -14.47 7.60 7.67
C HIS A 52 -14.32 9.07 7.26
N PRO A 53 -14.28 10.03 8.19
CA PRO A 53 -14.21 11.46 7.86
C PRO A 53 -13.05 11.86 6.96
N ASN A 54 -11.92 11.16 7.03
CA ASN A 54 -10.76 11.39 6.16
C ASN A 54 -11.02 11.03 4.67
N LEU A 55 -12.15 10.40 4.33
CA LEU A 55 -12.57 10.20 2.94
C LEU A 55 -13.27 11.44 2.34
N SER A 56 -13.55 12.45 3.15
CA SER A 56 -14.20 13.70 2.73
C SER A 56 -13.26 14.89 2.94
N VAL A 57 -12.01 14.75 2.50
CA VAL A 57 -11.02 15.82 2.63
C VAL A 57 -10.31 16.09 1.31
N ARG A 58 -9.80 17.30 1.19
CA ARG A 58 -8.80 17.73 0.21
C ARG A 58 -7.57 18.26 0.92
N ILE A 59 -6.49 18.49 0.18
CA ILE A 59 -5.27 19.10 0.70
C ILE A 59 -5.14 20.48 0.10
N THR A 60 -5.19 21.49 0.97
CA THR A 60 -5.02 22.91 0.62
C THR A 60 -3.82 23.49 1.34
N MET A 61 -3.53 24.76 1.09
CA MET A 61 -2.50 25.50 1.82
C MET A 61 -3.16 26.45 2.81
N ASP A 62 -2.68 26.47 4.04
CA ASP A 62 -3.11 27.48 5.02
C ASP A 62 -2.46 28.85 4.77
N GLU A 63 -2.77 29.84 5.62
CA GLU A 63 -2.22 31.19 5.55
C GLU A 63 -0.69 31.25 5.70
N PHE A 64 -0.09 30.22 6.33
CA PHE A 64 1.35 30.04 6.48
C PHE A 64 1.98 29.19 5.37
N LYS A 65 1.23 28.92 4.28
CA LYS A 65 1.64 28.06 3.15
C LYS A 65 2.03 26.63 3.56
N ARG A 66 1.41 26.10 4.61
CA ARG A 66 1.56 24.71 5.04
C ARG A 66 0.46 23.85 4.44
N PRO A 67 0.75 22.64 3.96
CA PRO A 67 -0.29 21.73 3.49
C PRO A 67 -1.15 21.25 4.66
N VAL A 68 -2.47 21.43 4.51
CA VAL A 68 -3.48 21.06 5.51
C VAL A 68 -4.57 20.23 4.87
N THR A 69 -5.15 19.30 5.64
CA THR A 69 -6.40 18.67 5.24
C THR A 69 -7.56 19.62 5.51
N GLU A 70 -8.43 19.76 4.55
CA GLU A 70 -9.66 20.53 4.66
C GLU A 70 -10.86 19.64 4.36
N HIS A 71 -11.86 19.64 5.23
CA HIS A 71 -13.08 18.86 5.00
C HIS A 71 -13.89 19.43 3.84
N ILE A 72 -14.40 18.55 2.98
CA ILE A 72 -15.24 18.88 1.83
C ILE A 72 -16.66 18.39 2.09
N ASP A 73 -17.61 19.33 2.02
CA ASP A 73 -19.03 18.97 2.06
C ASP A 73 -19.52 18.56 0.66
N SER A 74 -20.40 17.59 0.61
CA SER A 74 -21.19 17.24 -0.58
C SER A 74 -20.39 16.78 -1.81
N VAL A 75 -19.19 16.22 -1.60
CA VAL A 75 -18.42 15.58 -2.67
C VAL A 75 -18.45 14.07 -2.47
N ASP A 76 -19.10 13.36 -3.38
CA ASP A 76 -19.13 11.90 -3.35
C ASP A 76 -17.82 11.29 -3.87
N ILE A 77 -17.44 10.13 -3.34
CA ILE A 77 -16.33 9.33 -3.87
C ILE A 77 -16.67 8.94 -5.32
N PRO A 78 -15.80 9.24 -6.31
CA PRO A 78 -16.03 8.86 -7.70
C PRO A 78 -16.16 7.34 -7.83
N LEU A 79 -17.24 6.89 -8.45
CA LEU A 79 -17.53 5.49 -8.77
C LEU A 79 -17.64 5.30 -10.27
N ARG A 80 -16.73 4.53 -10.85
CA ARG A 80 -16.79 4.09 -12.23
C ARG A 80 -17.30 2.64 -12.32
N ILE A 81 -18.22 2.37 -13.23
CA ILE A 81 -18.91 1.08 -13.32
C ILE A 81 -18.60 0.47 -14.69
N LEU A 82 -18.22 -0.81 -14.66
CA LEU A 82 -17.97 -1.62 -15.84
C LEU A 82 -18.83 -2.89 -15.79
N ASN A 83 -19.51 -3.21 -16.88
CA ASN A 83 -20.19 -4.48 -17.08
C ASN A 83 -19.39 -5.29 -18.10
N VAL A 84 -18.91 -6.45 -17.69
CA VAL A 84 -17.91 -7.23 -18.46
C VAL A 84 -18.22 -8.74 -18.40
N ASN A 85 -17.53 -9.50 -19.24
CA ASN A 85 -17.56 -10.95 -19.23
C ASN A 85 -16.58 -11.54 -18.18
N ASP A 86 -16.62 -12.85 -17.97
CA ASP A 86 -15.81 -13.53 -16.95
C ASP A 86 -14.30 -13.50 -17.22
N ASP A 87 -13.90 -13.45 -18.49
CA ASP A 87 -12.51 -13.39 -18.95
C ASP A 87 -11.85 -12.02 -18.82
N PHE A 88 -12.62 -11.00 -18.38
CA PHE A 88 -12.10 -9.65 -18.21
C PHE A 88 -11.01 -9.59 -17.13
N ARG A 89 -9.88 -8.98 -17.50
CA ARG A 89 -8.71 -8.81 -16.62
C ARG A 89 -8.79 -7.47 -15.88
N TRP A 90 -9.08 -7.52 -14.59
CA TRP A 90 -9.19 -6.35 -13.73
C TRP A 90 -7.84 -5.61 -13.53
N GLU A 91 -6.70 -6.30 -13.71
CA GLU A 91 -5.37 -5.70 -13.62
C GLU A 91 -5.20 -4.52 -14.58
N GLN A 92 -5.76 -4.62 -15.78
CA GLN A 92 -5.71 -3.53 -16.78
C GLN A 92 -6.45 -2.28 -16.31
N GLU A 93 -7.50 -2.44 -15.51
CA GLU A 93 -8.19 -1.28 -14.94
C GLU A 93 -7.39 -0.65 -13.81
N VAL A 94 -6.67 -1.44 -13.02
CA VAL A 94 -5.72 -0.91 -12.02
C VAL A 94 -4.60 -0.13 -12.72
N GLU A 95 -4.03 -0.65 -13.81
CA GLU A 95 -3.03 0.05 -14.63
C GLU A 95 -3.54 1.43 -15.08
N ARG A 96 -4.78 1.49 -15.58
CA ARG A 96 -5.41 2.75 -16.01
C ARG A 96 -5.62 3.72 -14.84
N GLU A 97 -6.17 3.24 -13.74
CA GLU A 97 -6.44 4.06 -12.57
C GLU A 97 -5.14 4.63 -11.97
N LEU A 98 -4.08 3.83 -11.87
CA LEU A 98 -2.79 4.28 -11.36
C LEU A 98 -2.08 5.27 -12.31
N ALA A 99 -2.47 5.34 -13.58
CA ALA A 99 -1.99 6.35 -14.51
C ALA A 99 -2.71 7.71 -14.37
N ILE A 100 -3.87 7.74 -13.70
CA ILE A 100 -4.66 8.95 -13.47
C ILE A 100 -4.35 9.51 -12.09
N ARG A 101 -3.70 10.66 -12.03
CA ARG A 101 -3.37 11.33 -10.76
C ARG A 101 -4.61 11.87 -10.06
N PHE A 102 -4.55 11.91 -8.73
CA PHE A 102 -5.49 12.71 -7.96
C PHE A 102 -5.16 14.20 -8.08
N ASP A 103 -6.21 15.03 -8.16
CA ASP A 103 -6.09 16.45 -7.83
C ASP A 103 -6.32 16.59 -6.32
N THR A 104 -5.22 16.67 -5.58
CA THR A 104 -5.28 16.75 -4.12
C THR A 104 -5.98 18.00 -3.60
N GLN A 105 -6.06 19.06 -4.42
CA GLN A 105 -6.74 20.31 -4.06
C GLN A 105 -8.25 20.23 -4.24
N GLN A 106 -8.74 19.31 -5.05
CA GLN A 106 -10.19 19.11 -5.24
C GLN A 106 -10.73 17.99 -4.33
N GLY A 107 -9.96 16.90 -4.12
CA GLY A 107 -10.46 15.72 -3.39
C GLY A 107 -11.71 15.10 -4.04
N PRO A 108 -12.31 14.06 -3.45
CA PRO A 108 -11.75 13.24 -2.39
C PRO A 108 -10.55 12.41 -2.88
N LEU A 109 -9.74 11.90 -1.95
CA LEU A 109 -8.50 11.19 -2.28
C LEU A 109 -8.68 9.67 -2.35
N LEU A 110 -9.87 9.24 -2.75
CA LEU A 110 -10.25 7.85 -3.02
C LEU A 110 -11.12 7.81 -4.29
N ARG A 111 -10.90 6.81 -5.14
CA ARG A 111 -11.77 6.44 -6.26
C ARG A 111 -12.12 4.96 -6.18
N VAL A 112 -13.28 4.60 -6.70
CA VAL A 112 -13.76 3.22 -6.74
C VAL A 112 -14.09 2.82 -8.18
N VAL A 113 -13.64 1.63 -8.60
CA VAL A 113 -14.12 0.97 -9.81
C VAL A 113 -14.91 -0.26 -9.41
N LEU A 114 -16.14 -0.32 -9.87
CA LEU A 114 -17.05 -1.47 -9.70
C LEU A 114 -17.11 -2.23 -11.03
N ILE A 115 -16.60 -3.44 -11.05
CA ILE A 115 -16.64 -4.32 -12.22
C ILE A 115 -17.67 -5.41 -11.93
N GLN A 116 -18.76 -5.42 -12.70
CA GLN A 116 -19.81 -6.43 -12.61
C GLN A 116 -19.61 -7.48 -13.69
N LYS A 117 -19.31 -8.71 -13.27
CA LYS A 117 -19.30 -9.93 -14.09
C LYS A 117 -20.68 -10.62 -14.03
N PRO A 118 -20.96 -11.67 -14.82
CA PRO A 118 -22.23 -12.38 -14.76
C PRO A 118 -22.67 -12.79 -13.35
N ASN A 119 -21.79 -13.36 -12.53
CA ASN A 119 -22.09 -13.87 -11.19
C ASN A 119 -21.25 -13.24 -10.09
N ASP A 120 -20.16 -12.55 -10.43
CA ASP A 120 -19.16 -12.01 -9.51
C ASP A 120 -19.05 -10.50 -9.66
N THR A 121 -18.46 -9.89 -8.65
CA THR A 121 -18.13 -8.46 -8.63
C THR A 121 -16.65 -8.30 -8.32
N VAL A 122 -15.97 -7.36 -8.98
CA VAL A 122 -14.64 -6.91 -8.55
C VAL A 122 -14.72 -5.46 -8.12
N LEU A 123 -14.23 -5.16 -6.93
CA LEU A 123 -14.06 -3.81 -6.41
C LEU A 123 -12.58 -3.43 -6.49
N ILE A 124 -12.28 -2.31 -7.13
CA ILE A 124 -10.94 -1.71 -7.10
C ILE A 124 -11.05 -0.41 -6.32
N LEU A 125 -10.23 -0.28 -5.28
CA LEU A 125 -10.07 0.94 -4.49
C LEU A 125 -8.72 1.54 -4.84
N VAL A 126 -8.73 2.82 -5.21
CA VAL A 126 -7.52 3.58 -5.53
C VAL A 126 -7.47 4.79 -4.62
N ALA A 127 -6.37 4.97 -3.91
CA ALA A 127 -6.21 6.09 -2.99
C ALA A 127 -4.86 6.80 -3.17
N ASN A 128 -4.82 8.09 -2.84
CA ASN A 128 -3.57 8.81 -2.72
C ASN A 128 -2.87 8.48 -1.40
N HIS A 129 -1.58 8.17 -1.49
CA HIS A 129 -0.81 7.66 -0.34
C HIS A 129 -0.55 8.70 0.75
N THR A 130 -0.82 9.99 0.49
CA THR A 130 -0.69 11.05 1.51
C THR A 130 -1.53 10.78 2.75
N LEU A 131 -2.74 10.22 2.58
CA LEU A 131 -3.70 10.04 3.67
C LEU A 131 -4.14 8.59 3.89
N ALA A 132 -3.54 7.62 3.21
CA ALA A 132 -3.95 6.22 3.31
C ALA A 132 -2.79 5.24 3.13
N ASP A 133 -2.96 4.05 3.69
CA ASP A 133 -2.10 2.89 3.48
C ASP A 133 -2.89 1.66 3.03
N GLY A 134 -2.18 0.57 2.70
CA GLY A 134 -2.82 -0.66 2.23
C GLY A 134 -3.81 -1.27 3.23
N SER A 135 -3.54 -1.19 4.54
CA SER A 135 -4.46 -1.66 5.57
C SER A 135 -5.76 -0.86 5.57
N SER A 136 -5.68 0.45 5.36
CA SER A 136 -6.84 1.34 5.24
C SER A 136 -7.80 0.87 4.15
N LEU A 137 -7.29 0.60 2.92
CA LEU A 137 -8.15 0.11 1.83
C LEU A 137 -8.71 -1.29 2.10
N ASN A 138 -7.93 -2.15 2.76
CA ASN A 138 -8.43 -3.47 3.15
C ASN A 138 -9.61 -3.36 4.15
N PHE A 139 -9.59 -2.42 5.09
CA PHE A 139 -10.73 -2.16 5.98
C PHE A 139 -11.93 -1.59 5.23
N LEU A 140 -11.71 -0.75 4.21
CA LEU A 140 -12.81 -0.23 3.38
C LEU A 140 -13.53 -1.35 2.62
N PHE A 141 -12.86 -2.41 2.17
CA PHE A 141 -13.55 -3.56 1.58
C PHE A 141 -14.54 -4.20 2.56
N ARG A 142 -14.11 -4.44 3.81
CA ARG A 142 -15.01 -4.93 4.87
C ARG A 142 -16.23 -4.03 5.01
N ASP A 143 -15.97 -2.74 5.15
CA ASP A 143 -17.04 -1.77 5.44
C ASP A 143 -18.00 -1.60 4.24
N ILE A 144 -17.49 -1.61 3.01
CA ILE A 144 -18.32 -1.57 1.79
C ILE A 144 -19.19 -2.83 1.69
N LEU A 145 -18.64 -4.02 1.92
CA LEU A 145 -19.38 -5.28 1.87
C LEU A 145 -20.44 -5.36 2.98
N ALA A 146 -20.10 -4.91 4.18
CA ALA A 146 -21.03 -4.83 5.30
C ALA A 146 -22.19 -3.88 4.99
N ALA A 147 -21.90 -2.69 4.49
CA ALA A 147 -22.92 -1.72 4.12
C ALA A 147 -23.80 -2.20 2.93
N ALA A 148 -23.20 -2.83 1.92
CA ALA A 148 -23.93 -3.38 0.77
C ALA A 148 -24.91 -4.48 1.16
N THR A 149 -24.71 -5.13 2.29
CA THR A 149 -25.64 -6.14 2.86
C THR A 149 -26.53 -5.61 3.98
N GLY A 150 -26.61 -4.28 4.10
CA GLY A 150 -27.55 -3.60 5.00
C GLY A 150 -27.06 -3.45 6.46
N GLN A 151 -25.78 -3.74 6.74
CA GLN A 151 -25.23 -3.46 8.08
C GLN A 151 -25.05 -1.95 8.25
N LYS A 152 -25.52 -1.44 9.39
CA LYS A 152 -25.33 -0.04 9.76
C LYS A 152 -23.90 0.19 10.24
N LEU A 153 -23.22 1.18 9.67
CA LEU A 153 -21.88 1.57 10.05
C LEU A 153 -21.91 2.75 11.03
N GLU A 154 -21.13 2.65 12.11
CA GLU A 154 -20.93 3.77 13.02
C GLU A 154 -19.86 4.72 12.49
N VAL A 155 -20.06 6.02 12.71
CA VAL A 155 -19.09 7.05 12.32
C VAL A 155 -17.87 7.00 13.23
N LEU A 156 -16.69 6.94 12.65
CA LEU A 156 -15.42 6.94 13.37
C LEU A 156 -14.93 8.38 13.62
N ALA A 157 -14.07 8.53 14.62
CA ALA A 157 -13.36 9.78 14.82
C ALA A 157 -12.39 10.04 13.64
N PRO A 158 -12.17 11.31 13.27
CA PRO A 158 -11.15 11.64 12.26
C PRO A 158 -9.77 11.11 12.67
N GLN A 159 -9.09 10.45 11.75
CA GLN A 159 -7.74 9.94 12.00
C GLN A 159 -6.76 11.12 12.17
N LYS A 160 -6.01 11.08 13.24
CA LYS A 160 -4.90 12.00 13.50
C LYS A 160 -3.68 11.61 12.67
N SER A 161 -2.76 12.55 12.46
CA SER A 161 -1.44 12.21 11.93
C SER A 161 -0.66 11.34 12.92
N THR A 162 0.36 10.63 12.45
CA THR A 162 1.25 9.88 13.34
C THR A 162 1.97 10.80 14.32
N ASP A 163 2.35 12.01 13.89
CA ASP A 163 2.93 13.05 14.77
C ASP A 163 2.03 13.38 15.93
N THR A 164 0.77 13.73 15.67
CA THR A 164 -0.23 14.04 16.72
C THR A 164 -0.48 12.82 17.62
N THR A 165 -0.49 11.62 17.06
CA THR A 165 -0.66 10.38 17.84
C THR A 165 0.50 10.14 18.80
N LEU A 166 1.71 10.52 18.41
CA LEU A 166 2.91 10.48 19.25
C LEU A 166 3.02 11.65 20.22
N GLY A 167 2.06 12.58 20.24
CA GLY A 167 2.10 13.79 21.06
C GLY A 167 3.13 14.82 20.60
N LEU A 168 3.57 14.74 19.35
CA LEU A 168 4.51 15.70 18.78
C LEU A 168 3.77 16.96 18.29
N PRO A 169 4.38 18.16 18.40
CA PRO A 169 3.76 19.40 17.95
C PRO A 169 3.58 19.41 16.43
N ASP A 170 2.60 20.18 15.98
CA ASP A 170 2.39 20.43 14.54
C ASP A 170 3.58 21.17 13.92
N ASP A 171 3.62 21.21 12.58
CA ASP A 171 4.58 22.02 11.83
C ASP A 171 4.35 23.50 12.13
N THR A 172 5.34 24.16 12.74
CA THR A 172 5.29 25.59 13.09
C THR A 172 6.16 26.45 12.17
N VAL A 173 6.88 25.83 11.24
CA VAL A 173 7.80 26.56 10.36
C VAL A 173 6.99 27.33 9.32
N VAL A 174 7.05 28.66 9.43
CA VAL A 174 6.59 29.57 8.38
C VAL A 174 7.58 29.44 7.22
N THR A 175 7.18 28.84 6.13
CA THR A 175 7.96 28.88 4.91
C THR A 175 8.07 30.34 4.46
N ASN A 176 9.29 30.82 4.23
CA ASN A 176 9.55 32.21 3.87
C ASN A 176 8.68 32.60 2.68
N THR A 177 7.87 33.64 2.84
CA THR A 177 6.77 34.01 1.94
C THR A 177 7.22 34.60 0.61
N GLU A 178 8.51 34.76 0.38
CA GLU A 178 9.07 35.30 -0.86
C GLU A 178 9.29 34.26 -1.97
N SER A 179 9.15 32.95 -1.68
CA SER A 179 9.13 31.95 -2.74
C SER A 179 7.77 32.00 -3.44
N GLU A 180 7.74 32.49 -4.68
CA GLU A 180 6.67 32.25 -5.65
C GLU A 180 6.24 30.79 -5.56
N GLY A 181 4.93 30.52 -5.56
CA GLY A 181 4.36 29.20 -5.30
C GLY A 181 5.14 28.10 -6.02
N TYR A 182 5.42 27.00 -5.33
CA TYR A 182 6.28 25.93 -5.77
C TYR A 182 5.91 25.45 -7.18
N ILE A 183 6.78 25.65 -8.15
CA ILE A 183 6.62 25.10 -9.50
C ILE A 183 7.29 23.72 -9.52
N PHE A 184 6.49 22.69 -9.31
CA PHE A 184 6.97 21.31 -9.41
C PHE A 184 7.08 20.89 -10.88
N LYS A 185 8.25 20.42 -11.30
CA LYS A 185 8.41 19.78 -12.61
C LYS A 185 7.85 18.36 -12.54
N ARG A 186 6.63 18.20 -13.02
CA ARG A 186 5.94 16.90 -13.04
C ARG A 186 6.58 15.95 -14.06
N ILE A 187 6.78 14.70 -13.62
CA ILE A 187 7.17 13.62 -14.53
C ILE A 187 5.92 13.18 -15.30
N PRO A 188 5.99 12.96 -16.63
CA PRO A 188 4.87 12.42 -17.40
C PRO A 188 4.38 11.11 -16.80
N SER A 189 3.06 10.92 -16.74
CA SER A 189 2.48 9.67 -16.28
C SER A 189 2.86 8.53 -17.23
N VAL A 190 3.43 7.47 -16.68
CA VAL A 190 3.65 6.20 -17.37
C VAL A 190 2.56 5.23 -16.91
N PHE A 191 2.09 4.38 -17.80
CA PHE A 191 1.18 3.30 -17.42
C PHE A 191 1.98 2.21 -16.71
N PRO A 192 1.79 1.99 -15.40
CA PRO A 192 2.41 0.86 -14.75
C PRO A 192 1.80 -0.44 -15.30
N ARG A 193 2.54 -1.52 -15.20
CA ARG A 193 2.04 -2.85 -15.49
C ARG A 193 1.73 -3.55 -14.17
N VAL A 194 0.63 -4.29 -14.17
CA VAL A 194 0.17 -5.06 -13.02
C VAL A 194 -0.04 -6.50 -13.43
N ASP A 195 0.69 -7.41 -12.78
CA ASP A 195 0.46 -8.84 -12.86
C ASP A 195 0.00 -9.37 -11.50
N SER A 196 -0.76 -10.47 -11.51
CA SER A 196 -1.23 -11.12 -10.28
C SER A 196 -1.14 -12.63 -10.37
N ILE A 197 -0.95 -13.29 -9.22
CA ILE A 197 -1.11 -14.73 -9.05
C ILE A 197 -1.82 -15.03 -7.73
N ARG A 198 -2.53 -16.17 -7.70
CA ARG A 198 -3.17 -16.69 -6.49
C ARG A 198 -2.71 -18.13 -6.26
N PHE A 199 -2.15 -18.36 -5.10
CA PHE A 199 -1.73 -19.70 -4.67
C PHE A 199 -2.95 -20.52 -4.23
N SER A 200 -2.88 -21.83 -4.38
CA SER A 200 -3.84 -22.73 -3.76
C SER A 200 -3.77 -22.64 -2.22
N ALA A 201 -4.82 -23.09 -1.54
CA ALA A 201 -4.81 -23.16 -0.08
C ALA A 201 -3.71 -24.11 0.43
N GLU A 202 -3.47 -25.21 -0.28
CA GLU A 202 -2.42 -26.18 0.02
C GLU A 202 -1.02 -25.56 -0.10
N ASN A 203 -0.72 -24.89 -1.21
CA ASN A 203 0.57 -24.22 -1.39
C ASN A 203 0.78 -23.09 -0.38
N THR A 204 -0.28 -22.36 -0.07
CA THR A 204 -0.23 -21.29 0.95
C THR A 204 0.09 -21.87 2.33
N LEU A 205 -0.55 -22.99 2.69
CA LEU A 205 -0.28 -23.68 3.95
C LEU A 205 1.15 -24.20 4.00
N SER A 206 1.63 -24.83 2.95
CA SER A 206 3.01 -25.32 2.82
C SER A 206 4.04 -24.19 3.03
N ILE A 207 3.83 -23.03 2.41
CA ILE A 207 4.70 -21.86 2.61
C ILE A 207 4.69 -21.41 4.08
N LEU A 208 3.50 -21.36 4.70
CA LEU A 208 3.35 -20.92 6.09
C LEU A 208 4.04 -21.90 7.07
N GLU A 209 3.81 -23.19 6.92
CA GLU A 209 4.37 -24.21 7.79
C GLU A 209 5.89 -24.31 7.63
N ARG A 210 6.37 -24.32 6.39
CA ARG A 210 7.79 -24.36 6.13
C ARG A 210 8.50 -23.10 6.63
N SER A 211 7.95 -21.92 6.46
CA SER A 211 8.52 -20.70 7.02
C SER A 211 8.67 -20.77 8.54
N ARG A 212 7.71 -21.40 9.24
CA ARG A 212 7.79 -21.59 10.70
C ARG A 212 8.91 -22.57 11.08
N LEU A 213 9.01 -23.69 10.40
CA LEU A 213 10.09 -24.68 10.62
C LEU A 213 11.46 -24.04 10.41
N GLU A 214 11.61 -23.22 9.38
CA GLU A 214 12.84 -22.49 9.04
C GLU A 214 13.07 -21.24 9.90
N LYS A 215 12.28 -21.04 10.96
CA LYS A 215 12.41 -19.92 11.91
C LYS A 215 12.32 -18.53 11.23
N THR A 216 11.62 -18.45 10.11
CA THR A 216 11.35 -17.20 9.36
C THR A 216 9.86 -16.90 9.28
N THR A 217 9.43 -16.07 8.34
CA THR A 217 8.05 -15.65 8.13
C THR A 217 7.67 -15.81 6.65
N VAL A 218 6.37 -15.86 6.33
CA VAL A 218 5.88 -15.81 4.95
C VAL A 218 6.41 -14.55 4.23
N HIS A 219 6.50 -13.42 4.93
CA HIS A 219 7.11 -12.20 4.37
C HIS A 219 8.58 -12.42 3.99
N GLY A 220 9.37 -13.03 4.88
CA GLY A 220 10.77 -13.37 4.57
C GLY A 220 10.89 -14.32 3.38
N ALA A 221 10.00 -15.33 3.26
CA ALA A 221 9.96 -16.23 2.12
C ALA A 221 9.62 -15.49 0.80
N ILE A 222 8.68 -14.54 0.82
CA ILE A 222 8.36 -13.68 -0.34
C ILE A 222 9.58 -12.83 -0.72
N CYS A 223 10.27 -12.22 0.25
CA CYS A 223 11.50 -11.44 0.01
C CYS A 223 12.59 -12.31 -0.64
N ALA A 224 12.82 -13.52 -0.13
CA ALA A 224 13.79 -14.45 -0.73
C ALA A 224 13.39 -14.84 -2.17
N ALA A 225 12.11 -15.14 -2.39
CA ALA A 225 11.60 -15.52 -3.70
C ALA A 225 11.79 -14.41 -4.75
N VAL A 226 11.47 -13.14 -4.42
CA VAL A 226 11.61 -12.03 -5.37
C VAL A 226 13.08 -11.71 -5.65
N VAL A 227 13.96 -11.76 -4.66
CA VAL A 227 15.40 -11.54 -4.83
C VAL A 227 15.99 -12.59 -5.77
N LEU A 228 15.70 -13.88 -5.54
CA LEU A 228 16.21 -14.99 -6.37
C LEU A 228 15.59 -14.98 -7.77
N ALA A 229 14.28 -14.76 -7.88
CA ALA A 229 13.61 -14.65 -9.18
C ALA A 229 14.15 -13.48 -9.99
N GLY A 230 14.31 -12.31 -9.36
CA GLY A 230 14.86 -11.13 -10.01
C GLY A 230 16.30 -11.33 -10.49
N ARG A 231 17.17 -11.93 -9.67
CA ARG A 231 18.55 -12.27 -10.08
C ARG A 231 18.61 -13.27 -11.23
N LYS A 232 17.69 -14.21 -11.26
CA LYS A 232 17.60 -15.20 -12.35
C LYS A 232 17.11 -14.59 -13.66
N LEU A 233 16.14 -13.68 -13.61
CA LEU A 233 15.45 -13.17 -14.79
C LEU A 233 16.00 -11.82 -15.30
N ARG A 234 16.69 -11.06 -14.48
CA ARG A 234 17.28 -9.75 -14.84
C ARG A 234 18.80 -9.77 -14.59
N ASN A 235 19.56 -9.90 -15.68
CA ASN A 235 21.03 -10.02 -15.61
C ASN A 235 21.71 -8.91 -14.81
N GLU A 236 21.18 -7.68 -14.88
CA GLU A 236 21.69 -6.52 -14.13
C GLU A 236 21.63 -6.72 -12.60
N TRP A 237 20.78 -7.64 -12.11
CA TRP A 237 20.62 -7.94 -10.70
C TRP A 237 21.51 -9.08 -10.19
N ALA A 238 22.08 -9.88 -11.09
CA ALA A 238 22.89 -11.05 -10.71
C ALA A 238 24.12 -10.69 -9.86
N GLY A 239 24.83 -9.63 -10.23
CA GLY A 239 26.04 -9.15 -9.52
C GLY A 239 25.83 -7.85 -8.73
N LYS A 240 24.56 -7.48 -8.45
CA LYS A 240 24.23 -6.22 -7.79
C LYS A 240 23.84 -6.45 -6.34
N LYS A 241 24.31 -5.56 -5.44
CA LYS A 241 23.70 -5.39 -4.13
C LYS A 241 22.26 -4.86 -4.34
N LEU A 242 21.27 -5.61 -3.89
CA LEU A 242 19.86 -5.24 -4.01
C LEU A 242 19.36 -4.61 -2.70
N GLU A 243 18.66 -3.52 -2.83
CA GLU A 243 17.92 -2.90 -1.74
C GLU A 243 16.45 -3.26 -1.85
N LEU A 244 15.92 -3.90 -0.80
CA LEU A 244 14.53 -4.24 -0.65
C LEU A 244 13.94 -3.47 0.52
N ILE A 245 12.89 -2.70 0.28
CA ILE A 245 12.15 -2.03 1.36
C ILE A 245 10.86 -2.76 1.69
N SER A 246 10.52 -2.75 2.98
CA SER A 246 9.28 -3.33 3.51
C SER A 246 8.51 -2.29 4.31
N PRO A 247 7.28 -1.93 3.90
CA PRO A 247 6.37 -1.18 4.74
C PRO A 247 5.94 -1.98 5.97
N VAL A 248 5.96 -1.36 7.14
CA VAL A 248 5.57 -1.95 8.42
C VAL A 248 4.42 -1.15 9.02
N CYS A 249 3.28 -1.81 9.29
CA CYS A 249 2.10 -1.16 9.86
C CYS A 249 2.33 -0.77 11.32
N THR A 250 2.10 0.51 11.65
CA THR A 250 2.33 1.07 12.99
C THR A 250 1.12 0.96 13.91
N ARG A 251 -0.06 0.54 13.40
CA ARG A 251 -1.30 0.50 14.19
C ARG A 251 -1.18 -0.31 15.47
N LYS A 252 -0.51 -1.46 15.42
CA LYS A 252 -0.28 -2.30 16.61
C LYS A 252 0.60 -1.59 17.64
N ALA A 253 1.72 -0.99 17.21
CA ALA A 253 2.65 -0.27 18.09
C ALA A 253 1.97 0.94 18.75
N LEU A 254 1.17 1.67 17.98
CA LEU A 254 0.49 2.90 18.44
C LEU A 254 -0.91 2.64 19.02
N LYS A 255 -1.35 1.38 19.09
CA LYS A 255 -2.69 0.97 19.57
C LYS A 255 -3.83 1.70 18.87
N LEU A 256 -3.73 1.78 17.54
CA LEU A 256 -4.73 2.42 16.68
C LEU A 256 -5.77 1.42 16.20
N ASP A 257 -6.98 1.92 16.01
CA ASP A 257 -8.11 1.19 15.43
C ASP A 257 -8.02 1.08 13.90
N ASP A 258 -9.03 0.45 13.28
CA ASP A 258 -9.16 0.23 11.85
C ASP A 258 -9.61 1.49 11.09
N ASN A 259 -8.97 2.63 11.35
CA ASN A 259 -9.28 3.91 10.72
C ASN A 259 -8.56 4.07 9.37
N PHE A 260 -9.17 4.85 8.47
CA PHE A 260 -8.56 5.27 7.22
C PHE A 260 -7.49 6.34 7.48
N GLY A 261 -6.22 6.00 7.28
CA GLY A 261 -5.08 6.88 7.56
C GLY A 261 -3.75 6.28 7.11
N LEU A 262 -2.71 7.10 7.07
CA LEU A 262 -1.33 6.68 6.78
C LEU A 262 -0.63 6.26 8.08
N ASN A 263 -0.52 4.96 8.31
CA ASN A 263 0.02 4.37 9.54
C ASN A 263 1.06 3.29 9.21
N ILE A 264 2.12 3.68 8.53
CA ILE A 264 3.25 2.82 8.18
C ILE A 264 4.59 3.52 8.43
N THR A 265 5.62 2.71 8.62
CA THR A 265 7.03 3.06 8.40
C THR A 265 7.56 2.19 7.27
N THR A 266 8.75 2.49 6.75
CA THR A 266 9.44 1.64 5.78
C THR A 266 10.82 1.30 6.29
N HIS A 267 11.30 0.08 5.98
CA HIS A 267 12.62 -0.35 6.44
C HIS A 267 13.36 -1.08 5.31
N PRO A 268 14.63 -0.68 5.01
CA PRO A 268 15.43 -1.34 3.99
C PRO A 268 16.11 -2.59 4.53
N VAL A 269 16.23 -3.60 3.68
CA VAL A 269 17.08 -4.78 3.87
C VAL A 269 17.94 -4.94 2.63
N TYR A 270 19.24 -5.19 2.84
CA TYR A 270 20.22 -5.28 1.75
C TYR A 270 20.61 -6.73 1.49
N PHE A 271 20.70 -7.09 0.21
CA PHE A 271 21.08 -8.42 -0.24
C PHE A 271 22.33 -8.32 -1.12
N GLU A 272 23.47 -8.70 -0.56
CA GLU A 272 24.75 -8.69 -1.26
C GLU A 272 24.78 -9.75 -2.38
N PRO A 273 25.54 -9.54 -3.47
CA PRO A 273 25.58 -10.48 -4.60
C PRO A 273 26.19 -11.85 -4.23
N GLU A 274 27.11 -11.89 -3.28
CA GLU A 274 27.80 -13.10 -2.81
C GLU A 274 26.99 -13.89 -1.78
N LEU A 275 25.78 -13.48 -1.46
CA LEU A 275 24.93 -14.20 -0.52
C LEU A 275 24.78 -15.66 -0.91
N ASN A 276 24.95 -16.53 0.10
CA ASN A 276 24.64 -17.96 -0.03
C ASN A 276 23.26 -18.12 -0.70
N PRO A 277 23.17 -18.84 -1.83
CA PRO A 277 21.92 -19.00 -2.56
C PRO A 277 20.86 -19.85 -1.85
N TYR A 278 21.14 -20.34 -0.62
CA TYR A 278 20.17 -21.11 0.13
C TYR A 278 18.95 -20.24 0.49
N PHE A 279 17.81 -20.65 -0.01
CA PHE A 279 16.56 -19.87 0.04
C PHE A 279 16.20 -19.42 1.45
N TRP A 280 16.28 -20.33 2.44
CA TRP A 280 15.82 -20.02 3.80
C TRP A 280 16.78 -19.13 4.57
N ASP A 281 18.07 -19.08 4.21
CA ASP A 281 19.02 -18.10 4.76
C ASP A 281 18.66 -16.68 4.31
N ILE A 282 18.34 -16.51 3.06
CA ILE A 282 17.86 -15.22 2.52
C ILE A 282 16.55 -14.80 3.22
N ALA A 283 15.63 -15.77 3.42
CA ALA A 283 14.36 -15.51 4.12
C ALA A 283 14.57 -15.13 5.60
N ARG A 284 15.56 -15.76 6.28
CA ARG A 284 15.94 -15.39 7.67
C ARG A 284 16.60 -14.03 7.73
N LEU A 285 17.46 -13.69 6.76
CA LEU A 285 18.06 -12.36 6.65
C LEU A 285 16.99 -11.28 6.54
N ALA A 286 16.00 -11.47 5.66
CA ALA A 286 14.88 -10.55 5.51
C ALA A 286 14.10 -10.36 6.83
N LYS A 287 13.80 -11.45 7.54
CA LYS A 287 13.14 -11.39 8.86
C LYS A 287 13.97 -10.64 9.88
N THR A 288 15.27 -10.96 9.97
CA THR A 288 16.19 -10.38 10.97
C THR A 288 16.36 -8.88 10.70
N GLY A 289 16.47 -8.47 9.44
CA GLY A 289 16.58 -7.07 9.04
C GLY A 289 15.37 -6.24 9.46
N LEU A 290 14.19 -6.84 9.66
CA LEU A 290 12.99 -6.16 10.12
C LEU A 290 12.77 -6.25 11.65
N SER A 291 13.71 -6.82 12.40
CA SER A 291 13.56 -6.95 13.85
C SER A 291 13.50 -5.58 14.52
N GLY A 292 12.55 -5.39 15.44
CA GLY A 292 12.37 -4.14 16.20
C GLY A 292 11.68 -3.00 15.45
N THR A 293 11.30 -3.19 14.17
CA THR A 293 10.63 -2.14 13.38
C THR A 293 9.15 -1.94 13.75
N ASP A 294 8.56 -2.83 14.51
CA ASP A 294 7.17 -2.77 14.99
C ASP A 294 7.04 -2.19 16.42
N THR A 295 8.03 -1.43 16.89
CA THR A 295 8.05 -0.79 18.21
C THR A 295 7.69 0.69 18.14
N VAL A 296 7.17 1.24 19.25
CA VAL A 296 6.90 2.69 19.38
C VAL A 296 8.16 3.50 19.19
N GLU A 297 9.30 3.05 19.75
CA GLU A 297 10.58 3.71 19.63
C GLU A 297 11.03 3.84 18.17
N HIS A 298 10.90 2.75 17.40
CA HIS A 298 11.18 2.80 15.96
C HIS A 298 10.30 3.81 15.23
N VAL A 299 9.00 3.83 15.51
CA VAL A 299 8.06 4.79 14.90
C VAL A 299 8.44 6.22 15.27
N GLN A 300 8.80 6.49 16.55
CA GLN A 300 9.25 7.82 17.00
C GLN A 300 10.52 8.27 16.26
N ASN A 301 11.51 7.40 16.15
CA ASN A 301 12.77 7.68 15.45
C ASN A 301 12.51 7.94 13.94
N TYR A 302 11.67 7.13 13.32
CA TYR A 302 11.30 7.25 11.91
C TYR A 302 10.58 8.58 11.64
N ILE A 303 9.56 8.91 12.42
CA ILE A 303 8.85 10.19 12.29
C ILE A 303 9.79 11.36 12.63
N GLY A 304 10.64 11.22 13.66
CA GLY A 304 11.65 12.23 14.00
C GLY A 304 12.59 12.57 12.86
N PHE A 305 13.00 11.55 12.08
CA PHE A 305 13.79 11.76 10.86
C PHE A 305 13.04 12.59 9.82
N PHE A 306 11.81 12.21 9.48
CA PHE A 306 11.02 12.94 8.49
C PHE A 306 10.62 14.34 8.97
N ARG A 307 10.40 14.55 10.26
CA ARG A 307 10.19 15.89 10.83
C ARG A 307 11.40 16.79 10.60
N LYS A 308 12.60 16.31 10.89
CA LYS A 308 13.83 17.08 10.64
C LYS A 308 13.99 17.44 9.16
N LEU A 309 13.59 16.54 8.27
CA LEU A 309 13.71 16.71 6.83
C LEU A 309 12.62 17.65 6.27
N THR A 310 11.36 17.50 6.69
CA THR A 310 10.22 18.15 6.03
C THR A 310 9.72 19.40 6.74
N PHE A 311 9.98 19.57 8.05
CA PHE A 311 9.50 20.72 8.82
C PHE A 311 10.53 21.85 8.95
N ASN A 312 11.81 21.54 8.85
CA ASN A 312 12.89 22.52 9.07
C ASN A 312 13.60 22.98 7.79
N SER A 313 13.19 22.50 6.62
CA SER A 313 13.84 22.88 5.38
C SER A 313 13.13 24.06 4.71
N VAL A 314 13.94 25.04 4.30
CA VAL A 314 13.50 26.22 3.54
C VAL A 314 13.55 25.97 2.04
N ASP A 315 14.40 24.99 1.60
CA ASP A 315 14.58 24.62 0.19
C ASP A 315 13.83 23.32 -0.12
N ILE A 316 12.66 23.50 -0.75
CA ILE A 316 11.78 22.40 -1.13
C ILE A 316 12.38 21.51 -2.23
N GLN A 317 13.11 22.09 -3.17
CA GLN A 317 13.72 21.30 -4.23
C GLN A 317 14.79 20.36 -3.65
N GLN A 318 15.64 20.87 -2.76
CA GLN A 318 16.62 20.06 -2.06
C GLN A 318 15.96 18.97 -1.22
N MET A 319 14.87 19.29 -0.53
CA MET A 319 14.09 18.32 0.26
C MET A 319 13.54 17.21 -0.64
N ILE A 320 12.96 17.54 -1.78
CA ILE A 320 12.43 16.57 -2.73
C ILE A 320 13.55 15.66 -3.26
N ASP A 321 14.71 16.20 -3.58
CA ASP A 321 15.83 15.40 -4.10
C ASP A 321 16.36 14.43 -3.04
N ILE A 322 16.43 14.85 -1.78
CA ILE A 322 16.77 13.96 -0.65
C ILE A 322 15.69 12.88 -0.48
N LEU A 323 14.40 13.23 -0.54
CA LEU A 323 13.30 12.26 -0.43
C LEU A 323 13.32 11.24 -1.56
N LYS A 324 13.61 11.66 -2.80
CA LYS A 324 13.73 10.74 -3.95
C LYS A 324 14.84 9.72 -3.73
N GLU A 325 15.98 10.13 -3.17
CA GLU A 325 17.06 9.20 -2.85
C GLU A 325 16.68 8.28 -1.68
N ALA A 326 16.04 8.81 -0.64
CA ALA A 326 15.60 8.03 0.51
C ALA A 326 14.54 6.96 0.16
N PHE A 327 13.79 7.16 -0.93
CA PHE A 327 12.80 6.19 -1.45
C PHE A 327 13.29 5.46 -2.71
N ASN A 328 14.59 5.54 -3.03
CA ASN A 328 15.17 4.76 -4.10
C ASN A 328 15.48 3.33 -3.62
N HIS A 329 14.99 2.33 -4.32
CA HIS A 329 15.16 0.92 -4.00
C HIS A 329 14.99 0.07 -5.26
N ASP A 330 15.39 -1.18 -5.20
CA ASP A 330 15.21 -2.14 -6.31
C ASP A 330 13.88 -2.91 -6.19
N ILE A 331 13.51 -3.24 -4.95
CA ILE A 331 12.37 -4.07 -4.62
C ILE A 331 11.58 -3.44 -3.47
N MET A 332 10.26 -3.45 -3.58
CA MET A 332 9.38 -3.26 -2.43
C MET A 332 8.58 -4.54 -2.20
N VAL A 333 8.55 -5.03 -0.97
CA VAL A 333 7.60 -6.10 -0.59
C VAL A 333 6.64 -5.54 0.45
N THR A 334 5.41 -5.26 0.04
CA THR A 334 4.34 -4.77 0.91
C THR A 334 3.35 -5.90 1.21
N ASN A 335 3.28 -6.32 2.48
CA ASN A 335 2.52 -7.49 2.88
C ASN A 335 1.51 -7.16 3.97
N LEU A 336 0.22 -7.23 3.64
CA LEU A 336 -0.90 -7.03 4.57
C LEU A 336 -1.19 -8.27 5.43
N VAL A 337 -0.40 -9.32 5.26
CA VAL A 337 -0.45 -10.61 5.97
C VAL A 337 -1.72 -11.38 5.59
N ARG A 338 -2.82 -11.15 6.30
CA ARG A 338 -4.10 -11.81 6.03
C ARG A 338 -5.28 -10.90 6.34
N VAL A 339 -6.38 -11.13 5.66
CA VAL A 339 -7.69 -10.59 6.02
C VAL A 339 -8.07 -11.11 7.41
N LYS A 340 -8.40 -10.21 8.33
CA LYS A 340 -8.70 -10.51 9.75
C LYS A 340 -10.17 -10.38 10.11
N TYR A 341 -11.03 -10.12 9.13
CA TYR A 341 -12.47 -9.97 9.28
C TYR A 341 -13.20 -11.08 8.52
N ASP A 342 -14.47 -11.27 8.83
CA ASP A 342 -15.31 -12.26 8.17
C ASP A 342 -15.40 -11.99 6.66
N THR A 343 -15.30 -13.05 5.89
CA THR A 343 -15.36 -12.97 4.43
C THR A 343 -16.76 -13.20 3.86
N LYS A 344 -17.75 -13.50 4.71
CA LYS A 344 -19.17 -13.68 4.33
C LYS A 344 -19.99 -12.49 4.79
N PHE A 345 -20.72 -11.86 3.86
CA PHE A 345 -21.58 -10.71 4.10
C PHE A 345 -22.93 -10.97 3.43
N GLY A 346 -23.89 -11.53 4.17
CA GLY A 346 -25.18 -11.94 3.57
C GLY A 346 -24.98 -12.85 2.37
N GLN A 347 -25.44 -12.42 1.19
CA GLN A 347 -25.26 -13.12 -0.09
C GLN A 347 -23.92 -12.83 -0.79
N LEU A 348 -23.15 -11.87 -0.29
CA LEU A 348 -21.83 -11.58 -0.82
C LEU A 348 -20.75 -12.36 -0.06
N LYS A 349 -19.73 -12.81 -0.78
CA LYS A 349 -18.58 -13.48 -0.21
C LYS A 349 -17.29 -12.94 -0.80
N LEU A 350 -16.43 -12.37 0.03
CA LEU A 350 -15.09 -11.95 -0.35
C LEU A 350 -14.26 -13.21 -0.71
N LYS A 351 -13.90 -13.36 -1.98
CA LYS A 351 -13.10 -14.50 -2.49
C LYS A 351 -11.62 -14.26 -2.27
N SER A 352 -11.13 -13.14 -2.78
CA SER A 352 -9.71 -12.80 -2.79
C SER A 352 -9.51 -11.30 -2.68
N VAL A 353 -8.39 -10.90 -2.08
CA VAL A 353 -7.88 -9.53 -2.12
C VAL A 353 -6.50 -9.56 -2.77
N TYR A 354 -6.20 -8.56 -3.59
CA TYR A 354 -4.94 -8.40 -4.30
C TYR A 354 -4.32 -7.04 -4.02
N GLY A 355 -3.02 -7.02 -3.90
CA GLY A 355 -2.23 -5.81 -3.64
C GLY A 355 -1.54 -5.83 -2.26
N PRO A 356 -1.06 -4.66 -1.77
CA PRO A 356 -1.14 -3.33 -2.38
C PRO A 356 -0.37 -3.22 -3.69
N MET A 357 -0.96 -2.55 -4.70
CA MET A 357 -0.35 -2.25 -5.98
C MET A 357 0.11 -0.79 -5.95
N VAL A 358 1.40 -0.58 -5.73
CA VAL A 358 1.99 0.73 -5.46
C VAL A 358 3.01 1.09 -6.52
N ARG A 359 2.95 2.30 -7.02
CA ARG A 359 4.05 2.89 -7.80
C ARG A 359 5.06 3.49 -6.84
N SER A 360 6.30 3.05 -6.91
CA SER A 360 7.38 3.46 -6.01
C SER A 360 8.68 3.64 -6.76
N GLY A 361 9.70 4.22 -6.11
CA GLY A 361 11.04 4.35 -6.64
C GLY A 361 11.17 5.26 -7.87
N LYS A 362 12.06 4.89 -8.78
CA LYS A 362 12.41 5.65 -10.00
C LYS A 362 11.92 4.98 -11.30
N GLY A 363 10.96 4.07 -11.22
CA GLY A 363 10.34 3.40 -12.37
C GLY A 363 11.05 2.12 -12.86
N LYS A 364 12.05 1.61 -12.12
CA LYS A 364 12.74 0.34 -12.43
C LYS A 364 12.51 -0.73 -11.37
N GLU A 365 11.97 -0.35 -10.25
CA GLU A 365 11.69 -1.23 -9.11
C GLU A 365 10.58 -2.21 -9.41
N GLN A 366 10.56 -3.30 -8.62
CA GLN A 366 9.47 -4.26 -8.60
C GLN A 366 8.74 -4.16 -7.27
N THR A 367 7.46 -3.83 -7.28
CA THR A 367 6.63 -3.80 -6.07
C THR A 367 5.80 -5.07 -5.98
N ILE A 368 6.13 -5.90 -5.01
CA ILE A 368 5.37 -7.12 -4.72
C ILE A 368 4.37 -6.82 -3.60
N GLY A 369 3.10 -6.79 -3.97
CA GLY A 369 1.99 -6.75 -3.03
C GLY A 369 1.60 -8.16 -2.58
N ALA A 370 1.32 -8.36 -1.30
CA ALA A 370 0.97 -9.66 -0.75
C ALA A 370 -0.16 -9.55 0.28
N ILE A 371 -1.15 -10.42 0.16
CA ILE A 371 -2.22 -10.57 1.16
C ILE A 371 -2.83 -11.96 1.04
N SER A 372 -3.24 -12.55 2.17
CA SER A 372 -3.96 -13.82 2.17
C SER A 372 -5.42 -13.63 2.56
N SER A 373 -6.32 -14.28 1.83
CA SER A 373 -7.75 -14.37 2.15
C SER A 373 -8.24 -15.81 1.93
N ASN A 374 -9.13 -16.29 2.78
CA ASN A 374 -9.68 -17.66 2.70
C ASN A 374 -8.60 -18.76 2.57
N GLY A 375 -7.45 -18.58 3.23
CA GLY A 375 -6.33 -19.53 3.19
C GLY A 375 -5.49 -19.49 1.91
N GLN A 376 -5.74 -18.55 1.00
CA GLN A 376 -5.04 -18.41 -0.28
C GLN A 376 -4.20 -17.13 -0.28
N LEU A 377 -2.90 -17.23 -0.55
CA LEU A 377 -1.99 -16.11 -0.75
C LEU A 377 -2.17 -15.56 -2.16
N CYS A 378 -2.40 -14.26 -2.26
CA CYS A 378 -2.37 -13.52 -3.51
C CYS A 378 -1.12 -12.66 -3.56
N LEU A 379 -0.41 -12.69 -4.68
CA LEU A 379 0.70 -11.79 -4.96
C LEU A 379 0.39 -10.94 -6.19
N THR A 380 0.83 -9.70 -6.15
CA THR A 380 0.83 -8.80 -7.32
C THR A 380 2.25 -8.29 -7.58
N ASN A 381 2.57 -7.99 -8.82
CA ASN A 381 3.74 -7.21 -9.18
C ASN A 381 3.29 -5.93 -9.89
N THR A 382 3.71 -4.78 -9.39
CA THR A 382 3.45 -3.46 -9.99
C THR A 382 4.78 -2.81 -10.33
N SER A 383 4.97 -2.42 -11.59
CA SER A 383 6.21 -1.78 -12.05
C SER A 383 5.97 -1.00 -13.35
N ASP A 384 6.68 0.11 -13.53
CA ASP A 384 6.74 0.80 -14.82
C ASP A 384 7.67 0.06 -15.80
N ASN A 385 8.55 -0.80 -15.29
CA ASN A 385 9.46 -1.67 -16.07
C ASN A 385 9.50 -3.08 -15.48
N PRO A 386 8.42 -3.87 -15.64
CA PRO A 386 8.28 -5.17 -15.01
C PRO A 386 9.32 -6.18 -15.52
N ILE A 387 9.74 -7.08 -14.64
CA ILE A 387 10.50 -8.27 -15.01
C ILE A 387 9.51 -9.31 -15.53
N PRO A 388 9.52 -9.69 -16.82
CA PRO A 388 8.58 -10.65 -17.36
C PRO A 388 8.64 -11.98 -16.62
N GLY A 389 7.49 -12.50 -16.19
CA GLY A 389 7.39 -13.80 -15.53
C GLY A 389 7.87 -13.87 -14.09
N ILE A 390 8.18 -12.75 -13.45
CA ILE A 390 8.72 -12.73 -12.08
C ILE A 390 7.82 -13.44 -11.07
N LEU A 391 6.50 -13.23 -11.10
CA LEU A 391 5.57 -13.90 -10.19
C LEU A 391 5.55 -15.41 -10.40
N LYS A 392 5.61 -15.88 -11.66
CA LYS A 392 5.67 -17.30 -11.95
C LYS A 392 6.97 -17.94 -11.48
N GLU A 393 8.08 -17.23 -11.64
CA GLU A 393 9.36 -17.72 -11.13
C GLU A 393 9.39 -17.73 -9.59
N MET A 394 8.81 -16.72 -8.94
CA MET A 394 8.62 -16.71 -7.47
C MET A 394 7.81 -17.93 -7.00
N GLU A 395 6.71 -18.25 -7.70
CA GLU A 395 5.89 -19.45 -7.42
C GLU A 395 6.72 -20.72 -7.51
N ASN A 396 7.50 -20.88 -8.59
CA ASN A 396 8.38 -22.04 -8.81
C ASN A 396 9.45 -22.17 -7.70
N ILE A 397 10.08 -21.06 -7.32
CA ILE A 397 11.09 -21.03 -6.26
C ILE A 397 10.48 -21.39 -4.90
N LEU A 398 9.31 -20.82 -4.56
CA LEU A 398 8.59 -21.12 -3.32
C LEU A 398 8.18 -22.59 -3.26
N ALA A 399 7.62 -23.13 -4.35
CA ALA A 399 7.23 -24.54 -4.42
C ALA A 399 8.44 -25.46 -4.22
N LYS A 400 9.56 -25.18 -4.88
CA LYS A 400 10.81 -25.94 -4.73
C LYS A 400 11.34 -25.87 -3.29
N ALA A 401 11.43 -24.67 -2.71
CA ALA A 401 11.92 -24.46 -1.34
C ALA A 401 11.06 -25.18 -0.30
N CYS A 402 9.74 -25.28 -0.53
CA CYS A 402 8.83 -26.00 0.36
C CYS A 402 8.92 -27.52 0.24
N SER A 403 9.30 -28.05 -0.94
CA SER A 403 9.43 -29.51 -1.20
C SER A 403 10.78 -30.10 -0.77
N GLU A 404 11.81 -29.27 -0.63
CA GLU A 404 13.14 -29.74 -0.18
C GLU A 404 13.05 -30.25 1.27
N HIS A 405 13.57 -31.46 1.53
CA HIS A 405 13.61 -32.03 2.87
C HIS A 405 14.46 -31.16 3.80
N VAL A 406 14.02 -31.05 5.06
CA VAL A 406 14.87 -30.50 6.14
C VAL A 406 16.02 -31.47 6.31
N GLU A 407 17.20 -31.20 5.74
CA GLU A 407 18.39 -31.86 6.23
C GLU A 407 18.51 -31.48 7.71
N SER A 408 18.39 -32.49 8.57
CA SER A 408 18.54 -32.33 10.01
C SER A 408 19.91 -31.73 10.25
N ILE A 409 19.94 -30.43 10.57
CA ILE A 409 21.10 -29.80 11.19
C ILE A 409 21.15 -30.40 12.61
N ALA A 410 21.95 -31.47 12.75
CA ALA A 410 22.31 -32.10 14.01
C ALA A 410 23.27 -31.20 14.79
#